data_ebe9e2ff38a499d1ab2eef1d62303ba5
#
_entry.id   ebe9e2ff38a499d1ab2eef1d62303ba5
#
_cell.length_a   1.000
_cell.length_b   1.000
_cell.length_c   1.000
_cell.angle_alpha   90.00
_cell.angle_beta   90.00
_cell.angle_gamma   90.00
#
_symmetry.space_group_name_H-M   'P 1'
#
loop_
_entity.id
_entity.type
_entity.pdbx_description
1 polymer ?
#
loop_
_entity_poly.entity_id
_entity_poly.type
_entity_poly.pdbx_seq_one_letter_code
_entity_poly.pdbx_strand_id
1 'polypeptide(L)'
;MYRSHVLVCGGTGCHSNRSAEIIEKFKKEIAEAGLENDIQVVQTGCFGLCAVGPVVIVYPEGAFYSHVHMEDVDEIVAEHLVKGRIVERLLHKDDPAANAVRSLADTNFYKKQTRVALRNCGVINPENIDEYIAYDGYQALIKVLTEMQPQEVIDTISKSGLRGRGGAGFPTGRKWQFTHDAVGEVKYVACNADEGDPGAFMDRSILEGDPHAVLEAMTIAGYAVGAHQGYIYVRAEYPIAVHRLQVAIGQSREYGLLGNNILGTGFAFDIEIRLGAGAFVCGEETALMTSIEGNRGEPRPRPPFPAVKGLFGKPTLLNNVETYANITQIILKGPEWFASMGTERSKGTKVFALGGKINNTGLVEIPMGTPLRTVIEDIGGGIPHGKKFKAAQTGGPSGGCIPASHFDIPIDYESLISIGSMMGSGGLIVMDEDNCMVDIAKFFLEFTVDESCGKCTACRLGTKRLYEMLCKVTNGKATMEDLDKMEELCYYIKDNSLCGLGQSAPNPVLSTLKYFREEYIAHVRDKRCPAGVCKNLINFHIDPNKCIGCKMCARGCPVDAIKPQTEVMPGKKLPYLVIDTAKCVKCGNCVTVCKFHAVEKK
;
A
#
# COMPACT_ATOMS: atom_id res chain seq x y z
N MET A 1 -21.45 -22.88 22.56
CA MET A 1 -20.77 -22.88 21.22
C MET A 1 -21.71 -22.20 20.25
N TYR A 2 -21.27 -21.17 19.55
CA TYR A 2 -22.11 -20.45 18.58
C TYR A 2 -22.37 -21.33 17.36
N ARG A 3 -23.60 -21.30 16.84
CA ARG A 3 -23.96 -22.00 15.60
C ARG A 3 -23.55 -21.24 14.35
N SER A 4 -23.44 -19.92 14.45
CA SER A 4 -23.06 -19.05 13.33
C SER A 4 -22.15 -17.91 13.79
N HIS A 5 -21.29 -17.45 12.88
CA HIS A 5 -20.42 -16.29 13.10
C HIS A 5 -20.65 -15.27 11.98
N VAL A 6 -20.89 -14.02 12.35
CA VAL A 6 -20.99 -12.90 11.43
C VAL A 6 -19.70 -12.10 11.49
N LEU A 7 -18.83 -12.30 10.52
CA LEU A 7 -17.54 -11.59 10.42
C LEU A 7 -17.73 -10.30 9.65
N VAL A 8 -17.43 -9.17 10.27
CA VAL A 8 -17.52 -7.83 9.64
C VAL A 8 -16.14 -7.22 9.53
N CYS A 9 -15.80 -6.72 8.37
CA CYS A 9 -14.51 -6.08 8.13
C CYS A 9 -14.37 -4.81 8.99
N GLY A 10 -13.39 -4.80 9.89
CA GLY A 10 -13.03 -3.68 10.75
C GLY A 10 -11.76 -2.96 10.33
N GLY A 11 -11.24 -3.19 9.10
CA GLY A 11 -10.10 -2.44 8.57
C GLY A 11 -10.47 -0.99 8.24
N THR A 12 -9.48 -0.09 8.27
CA THR A 12 -9.67 1.38 8.15
C THR A 12 -10.58 1.80 6.98
N GLY A 13 -10.48 1.16 5.79
CA GLY A 13 -11.33 1.50 4.64
C GLY A 13 -12.81 1.20 4.88
N CYS A 14 -13.13 0.05 5.46
CA CYS A 14 -14.51 -0.32 5.82
C CYS A 14 -15.01 0.51 7.02
N HIS A 15 -14.14 0.81 7.97
CA HIS A 15 -14.45 1.69 9.10
C HIS A 15 -14.89 3.09 8.62
N SER A 16 -14.19 3.67 7.64
CA SER A 16 -14.57 4.93 7.00
C SER A 16 -15.93 4.85 6.28
N ASN A 17 -16.35 3.64 5.89
CA ASN A 17 -17.67 3.34 5.30
C ASN A 17 -18.67 2.82 6.36
N ARG A 18 -18.51 3.22 7.63
CA ARG A 18 -19.44 2.98 8.74
C ARG A 18 -19.56 1.52 9.17
N SER A 19 -18.54 0.67 8.96
CA SER A 19 -18.61 -0.73 9.39
C SER A 19 -18.78 -0.91 10.90
N ALA A 20 -18.28 0.04 11.72
CA ALA A 20 -18.49 0.02 13.16
C ALA A 20 -19.98 0.11 13.53
N GLU A 21 -20.74 0.99 12.85
CA GLU A 21 -22.18 1.12 13.05
C GLU A 21 -22.93 -0.13 12.57
N ILE A 22 -22.48 -0.74 11.48
CA ILE A 22 -23.01 -2.02 10.98
C ILE A 22 -22.84 -3.12 12.02
N ILE A 23 -21.66 -3.21 12.67
CA ILE A 23 -21.39 -4.17 13.75
C ILE A 23 -22.36 -3.98 14.91
N GLU A 24 -22.49 -2.75 15.40
CA GLU A 24 -23.41 -2.46 16.52
C GLU A 24 -24.87 -2.77 16.16
N LYS A 25 -25.26 -2.49 14.92
CA LYS A 25 -26.61 -2.84 14.46
C LYS A 25 -26.81 -4.36 14.39
N PHE A 26 -25.84 -5.13 13.90
CA PHE A 26 -25.91 -6.60 13.95
C PHE A 26 -26.07 -7.13 15.38
N LYS A 27 -25.28 -6.63 16.32
CA LYS A 27 -25.39 -7.03 17.74
C LYS A 27 -26.79 -6.76 18.30
N LYS A 28 -27.32 -5.57 18.00
CA LYS A 28 -28.65 -5.16 18.45
C LYS A 28 -29.77 -6.04 17.85
N GLU A 29 -29.81 -6.19 16.54
CA GLU A 29 -30.84 -6.96 15.84
C GLU A 29 -30.79 -8.45 16.19
N ILE A 30 -29.59 -9.02 16.40
CA ILE A 30 -29.40 -10.41 16.86
C ILE A 30 -29.94 -10.58 18.28
N ALA A 31 -29.68 -9.62 19.19
CA ALA A 31 -30.23 -9.65 20.55
C ALA A 31 -31.76 -9.49 20.56
N GLU A 32 -32.32 -8.59 19.75
CA GLU A 32 -33.79 -8.42 19.61
C GLU A 32 -34.43 -9.68 19.03
N ALA A 33 -33.72 -10.47 18.23
CA ALA A 33 -34.17 -11.77 17.73
C ALA A 33 -33.98 -12.92 18.75
N GLY A 34 -33.38 -12.68 19.92
CA GLY A 34 -33.08 -13.67 20.96
C GLY A 34 -32.01 -14.68 20.56
N LEU A 35 -31.07 -14.29 19.68
CA LEU A 35 -30.05 -15.15 19.10
C LEU A 35 -28.63 -14.83 19.60
N GLU A 36 -28.48 -14.00 20.63
CA GLU A 36 -27.16 -13.56 21.15
C GLU A 36 -26.29 -14.68 21.69
N ASN A 37 -26.91 -15.82 22.11
CA ASN A 37 -26.19 -17.01 22.56
C ASN A 37 -25.90 -18.02 21.44
N ASP A 38 -26.50 -17.83 20.27
CA ASP A 38 -26.38 -18.71 19.10
C ASP A 38 -25.47 -18.13 18.01
N ILE A 39 -25.35 -16.80 17.94
CA ILE A 39 -24.66 -16.09 16.87
C ILE A 39 -23.67 -15.10 17.46
N GLN A 40 -22.41 -15.20 17.04
CA GLN A 40 -21.35 -14.27 17.41
C GLN A 40 -21.09 -13.27 16.28
N VAL A 41 -21.08 -11.97 16.60
CA VAL A 41 -20.60 -10.92 15.69
C VAL A 41 -19.12 -10.66 15.96
N VAL A 42 -18.28 -10.88 14.97
CA VAL A 42 -16.83 -10.74 15.06
C VAL A 42 -16.37 -9.55 14.21
N GLN A 43 -15.73 -8.57 14.85
CA GLN A 43 -15.02 -7.51 14.15
C GLN A 43 -13.64 -8.01 13.74
N THR A 44 -13.46 -8.33 12.46
CA THR A 44 -12.17 -8.84 11.96
C THR A 44 -11.20 -7.70 11.60
N GLY A 45 -9.98 -8.07 11.21
CA GLY A 45 -9.08 -7.20 10.45
C GLY A 45 -9.54 -6.99 9.00
N CYS A 46 -8.68 -6.39 8.18
CA CYS A 46 -8.98 -6.12 6.77
C CYS A 46 -9.02 -7.44 5.97
N PHE A 47 -10.10 -7.68 5.23
CA PHE A 47 -10.18 -8.80 4.27
C PHE A 47 -9.27 -8.60 3.04
N GLY A 48 -8.84 -7.37 2.75
CA GLY A 48 -8.03 -7.05 1.58
C GLY A 48 -8.83 -6.64 0.33
N LEU A 49 -10.16 -6.77 0.31
CA LEU A 49 -11.04 -6.38 -0.80
C LEU A 49 -11.66 -4.99 -0.56
N CYS A 50 -10.84 -3.94 -0.62
CA CYS A 50 -11.29 -2.58 -0.30
C CYS A 50 -12.31 -2.02 -1.31
N ALA A 51 -12.25 -2.46 -2.58
CA ALA A 51 -13.16 -1.99 -3.63
C ALA A 51 -14.63 -2.32 -3.36
N VAL A 52 -14.92 -3.38 -2.60
CA VAL A 52 -16.28 -3.90 -2.38
C VAL A 52 -16.76 -3.81 -0.91
N GLY A 53 -16.03 -3.04 -0.10
CA GLY A 53 -16.40 -2.83 1.31
C GLY A 53 -17.60 -1.90 1.49
N PRO A 54 -18.30 -1.97 2.64
CA PRO A 54 -18.12 -2.91 3.75
C PRO A 54 -18.43 -4.36 3.40
N VAL A 55 -17.59 -5.28 3.91
CA VAL A 55 -17.70 -6.73 3.68
C VAL A 55 -18.22 -7.41 4.93
N VAL A 56 -19.17 -8.33 4.74
CA VAL A 56 -19.71 -9.19 5.79
C VAL A 56 -19.68 -10.65 5.31
N ILE A 57 -19.19 -11.56 6.16
CA ILE A 57 -19.19 -13.00 5.88
C ILE A 57 -19.96 -13.71 6.97
N VAL A 58 -20.87 -14.60 6.59
CA VAL A 58 -21.65 -15.41 7.54
C VAL A 58 -21.24 -16.86 7.42
N TYR A 59 -20.72 -17.42 8.51
CA TYR A 59 -20.41 -18.84 8.65
C TYR A 59 -21.50 -19.59 9.43
N PRO A 60 -21.73 -20.91 9.14
CA PRO A 60 -20.86 -21.84 8.42
C PRO A 60 -20.97 -21.79 6.88
N GLU A 61 -21.99 -21.16 6.30
CA GLU A 61 -22.23 -21.17 4.85
C GLU A 61 -21.11 -20.48 4.06
N GLY A 62 -20.35 -19.57 4.70
CA GLY A 62 -19.34 -18.75 4.06
C GLY A 62 -19.93 -17.68 3.15
N ALA A 63 -21.22 -17.32 3.34
CA ALA A 63 -21.90 -16.35 2.49
C ALA A 63 -21.20 -15.00 2.51
N PHE A 64 -20.64 -14.60 1.35
CA PHE A 64 -19.84 -13.40 1.17
C PHE A 64 -20.67 -12.25 0.64
N TYR A 65 -21.02 -11.31 1.53
CA TYR A 65 -21.77 -10.12 1.23
C TYR A 65 -20.86 -8.92 1.00
N SER A 66 -21.07 -8.17 -0.07
CA SER A 66 -20.32 -6.96 -0.44
C SER A 66 -21.20 -5.72 -0.47
N HIS A 67 -20.58 -4.53 -0.30
CA HIS A 67 -21.29 -3.25 -0.27
C HIS A 67 -22.46 -3.21 0.72
N VAL A 68 -22.28 -3.81 1.90
CA VAL A 68 -23.33 -3.89 2.91
C VAL A 68 -23.56 -2.52 3.55
N HIS A 69 -24.80 -2.07 3.57
CA HIS A 69 -25.25 -0.83 4.20
C HIS A 69 -26.02 -1.11 5.49
N MET A 70 -26.30 -0.07 6.27
CA MET A 70 -27.03 -0.17 7.53
C MET A 70 -28.43 -0.79 7.36
N GLU A 71 -29.14 -0.46 6.27
CA GLU A 71 -30.48 -0.97 5.94
C GLU A 71 -30.48 -2.45 5.54
N ASP A 72 -29.35 -2.99 5.11
CA ASP A 72 -29.22 -4.40 4.72
C ASP A 72 -29.14 -5.35 5.92
N VAL A 73 -28.75 -4.84 7.09
CA VAL A 73 -28.56 -5.63 8.31
C VAL A 73 -29.86 -6.31 8.72
N ASP A 74 -31.00 -5.60 8.67
CA ASP A 74 -32.32 -6.12 9.05
C ASP A 74 -32.68 -7.34 8.19
N GLU A 75 -32.44 -7.27 6.88
CA GLU A 75 -32.69 -8.36 5.96
C GLU A 75 -31.75 -9.54 6.17
N ILE A 76 -30.46 -9.29 6.39
CA ILE A 76 -29.49 -10.36 6.68
C ILE A 76 -29.88 -11.09 7.96
N VAL A 77 -30.26 -10.38 9.02
CA VAL A 77 -30.70 -11.01 10.27
C VAL A 77 -31.98 -11.81 10.06
N ALA A 78 -33.04 -11.19 9.47
CA ALA A 78 -34.34 -11.82 9.32
C ALA A 78 -34.33 -13.01 8.36
N GLU A 79 -33.63 -12.93 7.23
CA GLU A 79 -33.64 -13.99 6.21
C GLU A 79 -32.50 -15.00 6.42
N HIS A 80 -31.25 -14.54 6.62
CA HIS A 80 -30.14 -15.47 6.70
C HIS A 80 -29.97 -16.04 8.11
N LEU A 81 -29.90 -15.19 9.14
CA LEU A 81 -29.58 -15.66 10.50
C LEU A 81 -30.76 -16.34 11.19
N VAL A 82 -32.00 -15.89 10.96
CA VAL A 82 -33.23 -16.49 11.56
C VAL A 82 -33.75 -17.63 10.71
N LYS A 83 -33.92 -17.44 9.39
CA LYS A 83 -34.59 -18.39 8.49
C LYS A 83 -33.66 -19.29 7.68
N GLY A 84 -32.33 -19.06 7.74
CA GLY A 84 -31.33 -19.83 6.99
C GLY A 84 -31.32 -19.58 5.48
N ARG A 85 -31.90 -18.47 5.02
CA ARG A 85 -31.99 -18.13 3.59
C ARG A 85 -30.99 -17.03 3.22
N ILE A 86 -29.99 -17.38 2.42
CA ILE A 86 -28.97 -16.43 1.95
C ILE A 86 -29.62 -15.27 1.18
N VAL A 87 -29.19 -14.04 1.44
CA VAL A 87 -29.66 -12.83 0.76
C VAL A 87 -28.93 -12.66 -0.57
N GLU A 88 -29.43 -13.27 -1.63
CA GLU A 88 -28.74 -13.39 -2.93
C GLU A 88 -28.37 -12.04 -3.57
N ARG A 89 -29.16 -10.97 -3.34
CA ARG A 89 -28.86 -9.65 -3.90
C ARG A 89 -27.58 -9.02 -3.36
N LEU A 90 -27.17 -9.40 -2.15
CA LEU A 90 -25.96 -8.89 -1.47
C LEU A 90 -24.73 -9.75 -1.71
N LEU A 91 -24.90 -10.96 -2.27
CA LEU A 91 -23.76 -11.80 -2.60
C LEU A 91 -22.83 -11.11 -3.59
N HIS A 92 -21.55 -11.24 -3.34
CA HIS A 92 -20.52 -10.69 -4.22
C HIS A 92 -20.57 -11.31 -5.61
N LYS A 93 -20.28 -10.50 -6.64
CA LYS A 93 -20.12 -10.92 -8.02
C LYS A 93 -18.80 -10.38 -8.54
N ASP A 94 -17.93 -11.25 -9.04
CA ASP A 94 -16.66 -10.86 -9.67
C ASP A 94 -16.89 -10.00 -10.94
N ASP A 95 -18.02 -10.23 -11.62
CA ASP A 95 -18.51 -9.47 -12.77
C ASP A 95 -20.03 -9.31 -12.62
N PRO A 96 -20.62 -8.13 -12.90
CA PRO A 96 -22.08 -7.94 -12.87
C PRO A 96 -22.90 -8.96 -13.68
N ALA A 97 -22.30 -9.52 -14.75
CA ALA A 97 -22.92 -10.55 -15.58
C ALA A 97 -22.67 -11.98 -15.07
N ALA A 98 -21.77 -12.17 -14.10
CA ALA A 98 -21.44 -13.48 -13.55
C ALA A 98 -22.48 -13.94 -12.49
N ASN A 99 -22.46 -15.25 -12.22
CA ASN A 99 -23.16 -15.80 -11.07
C ASN A 99 -22.56 -15.28 -9.76
N ALA A 100 -23.37 -15.15 -8.73
CA ALA A 100 -22.92 -14.75 -7.41
C ALA A 100 -21.89 -15.75 -6.86
N VAL A 101 -20.81 -15.23 -6.29
CA VAL A 101 -19.77 -16.04 -5.65
C VAL A 101 -20.20 -16.30 -4.20
N ARG A 102 -20.34 -17.55 -3.81
CA ARG A 102 -20.86 -17.92 -2.49
C ARG A 102 -19.81 -17.76 -1.37
N SER A 103 -18.55 -17.98 -1.66
CA SER A 103 -17.47 -17.95 -0.67
C SER A 103 -16.35 -16.98 -1.10
N LEU A 104 -15.74 -16.33 -0.13
CA LEU A 104 -14.57 -15.46 -0.34
C LEU A 104 -13.44 -16.20 -1.08
N ALA A 105 -13.17 -17.45 -0.71
CA ALA A 105 -12.15 -18.28 -1.33
C ALA A 105 -12.41 -18.57 -2.82
N ASP A 106 -13.67 -18.49 -3.25
CA ASP A 106 -14.07 -18.74 -4.65
C ASP A 106 -13.95 -17.52 -5.55
N THR A 107 -13.67 -16.35 -4.99
CA THR A 107 -13.47 -15.12 -5.79
C THR A 107 -12.19 -15.20 -6.61
N ASN A 108 -12.19 -14.59 -7.79
CA ASN A 108 -10.99 -14.49 -8.63
C ASN A 108 -9.85 -13.78 -7.92
N PHE A 109 -10.20 -12.82 -7.04
CA PHE A 109 -9.24 -12.08 -6.24
C PHE A 109 -8.45 -12.96 -5.27
N TYR A 110 -9.07 -13.98 -4.63
CA TYR A 110 -8.40 -14.82 -3.63
C TYR A 110 -7.75 -16.08 -4.20
N LYS A 111 -8.33 -16.67 -5.25
CA LYS A 111 -7.87 -17.97 -5.81
C LYS A 111 -6.38 -18.03 -6.20
N LYS A 112 -5.81 -16.90 -6.60
CA LYS A 112 -4.42 -16.80 -7.08
C LYS A 112 -3.46 -16.22 -6.04
N GLN A 113 -3.94 -15.95 -4.84
CA GLN A 113 -3.13 -15.47 -3.73
C GLN A 113 -2.59 -16.61 -2.88
N THR A 114 -1.43 -16.38 -2.27
CA THR A 114 -0.86 -17.27 -1.25
C THR A 114 -0.64 -16.45 0.01
N ARG A 115 -1.53 -16.57 0.99
CA ARG A 115 -1.54 -15.72 2.18
C ARG A 115 -0.71 -16.34 3.30
N VAL A 116 0.43 -15.75 3.60
CA VAL A 116 1.35 -16.10 4.70
C VAL A 116 1.34 -15.00 5.76
N ALA A 117 1.69 -13.78 5.37
CA ALA A 117 1.65 -12.62 6.26
C ALA A 117 0.21 -12.17 6.56
N LEU A 118 -0.70 -12.32 5.61
CA LEU A 118 -2.12 -11.95 5.75
C LEU A 118 -3.02 -13.12 6.19
N ARG A 119 -2.46 -14.27 6.62
CA ARG A 119 -3.21 -15.52 6.88
C ARG A 119 -4.43 -15.34 7.80
N ASN A 120 -4.29 -14.58 8.87
CA ASN A 120 -5.34 -14.37 9.87
C ASN A 120 -6.17 -13.10 9.62
N CYS A 121 -5.74 -12.22 8.70
CA CYS A 121 -6.47 -10.99 8.39
C CYS A 121 -7.84 -11.33 7.76
N GLY A 122 -8.91 -10.89 8.41
CA GLY A 122 -10.28 -11.22 8.01
C GLY A 122 -10.79 -12.58 8.50
N VAL A 123 -9.99 -13.29 9.30
CA VAL A 123 -10.34 -14.63 9.84
C VAL A 123 -10.60 -14.56 11.35
N ILE A 124 -9.70 -13.95 12.13
CA ILE A 124 -9.78 -13.87 13.58
C ILE A 124 -10.25 -12.49 14.05
N ASN A 125 -10.71 -12.42 15.30
CA ASN A 125 -10.84 -11.18 16.04
C ASN A 125 -9.45 -10.75 16.54
N PRO A 126 -8.84 -9.66 16.02
CA PRO A 126 -7.50 -9.23 16.42
C PRO A 126 -7.39 -8.71 17.86
N GLU A 127 -8.53 -8.51 18.54
CA GLU A 127 -8.62 -8.08 19.93
C GLU A 127 -8.85 -9.26 20.90
N ASN A 128 -8.77 -10.50 20.40
CA ASN A 128 -8.95 -11.71 21.20
C ASN A 128 -7.78 -12.68 21.00
N ILE A 129 -6.90 -12.77 22.02
CA ILE A 129 -5.73 -13.65 21.99
C ILE A 129 -6.09 -15.14 21.85
N ASP A 130 -7.23 -15.58 22.40
CA ASP A 130 -7.65 -16.98 22.34
C ASP A 130 -7.93 -17.43 20.90
N GLU A 131 -8.46 -16.52 20.07
CA GLU A 131 -8.65 -16.82 18.64
C GLU A 131 -7.31 -16.94 17.91
N TYR A 132 -6.33 -16.08 18.24
CA TYR A 132 -4.98 -16.22 17.68
C TYR A 132 -4.32 -17.54 18.09
N ILE A 133 -4.45 -17.93 19.37
CA ILE A 133 -3.95 -19.22 19.89
C ILE A 133 -4.62 -20.41 19.20
N ALA A 134 -5.94 -20.34 18.95
CA ALA A 134 -6.68 -21.39 18.25
C ALA A 134 -6.22 -21.59 16.79
N TYR A 135 -5.57 -20.58 16.18
CA TYR A 135 -4.94 -20.63 14.85
C TYR A 135 -3.42 -20.81 14.93
N ASP A 136 -2.93 -21.65 15.82
CA ASP A 136 -1.51 -21.98 16.06
C ASP A 136 -0.66 -20.80 16.57
N GLY A 137 -1.30 -19.75 17.09
CA GLY A 137 -0.59 -18.62 17.69
C GLY A 137 0.24 -19.01 18.89
N TYR A 138 1.40 -18.40 19.04
CA TYR A 138 2.42 -18.64 20.06
C TYR A 138 3.06 -20.03 20.07
N GLN A 139 2.63 -20.95 19.20
CA GLN A 139 3.28 -22.26 19.05
C GLN A 139 4.73 -22.13 18.55
N ALA A 140 5.00 -21.15 17.69
CA ALA A 140 6.37 -20.88 17.23
C ALA A 140 7.25 -20.39 18.39
N LEU A 141 6.74 -19.51 19.24
CA LEU A 141 7.46 -19.04 20.43
C LEU A 141 7.73 -20.19 21.42
N ILE A 142 6.71 -21.02 21.69
CA ILE A 142 6.87 -22.21 22.55
C ILE A 142 7.99 -23.10 22.01
N LYS A 143 7.93 -23.46 20.73
CA LYS A 143 8.97 -24.29 20.07
C LYS A 143 10.36 -23.67 20.20
N VAL A 144 10.49 -22.36 19.96
CA VAL A 144 11.76 -21.65 20.05
C VAL A 144 12.32 -21.69 21.47
N LEU A 145 11.52 -21.41 22.47
CA LEU A 145 11.99 -21.32 23.85
C LEU A 145 12.25 -22.67 24.52
N THR A 146 11.63 -23.75 24.01
CA THR A 146 11.76 -25.09 24.62
C THR A 146 12.64 -26.06 23.84
N GLU A 147 12.79 -25.87 22.52
CA GLU A 147 13.42 -26.85 21.64
C GLU A 147 14.62 -26.31 20.86
N MET A 148 14.80 -24.96 20.77
CA MET A 148 15.82 -24.35 19.89
C MET A 148 16.79 -23.48 20.66
N GLN A 149 18.05 -23.50 20.22
CA GLN A 149 19.06 -22.52 20.67
C GLN A 149 18.97 -21.24 19.81
N PRO A 150 19.41 -20.07 20.33
CA PRO A 150 19.39 -18.80 19.59
C PRO A 150 19.99 -18.87 18.18
N GLN A 151 21.14 -19.55 18.02
CA GLN A 151 21.78 -19.73 16.73
C GLN A 151 20.95 -20.58 15.76
N GLU A 152 20.27 -21.60 16.24
CA GLU A 152 19.41 -22.45 15.39
C GLU A 152 18.21 -21.70 14.85
N VAL A 153 17.67 -20.74 15.62
CA VAL A 153 16.61 -19.83 15.15
C VAL A 153 17.15 -18.95 14.01
N ILE A 154 18.33 -18.35 14.18
CA ILE A 154 18.98 -17.51 13.16
C ILE A 154 19.27 -18.33 11.89
N ASP A 155 19.76 -19.55 12.04
CA ASP A 155 20.04 -20.47 10.92
C ASP A 155 18.77 -20.84 10.17
N THR A 156 17.66 -21.09 10.88
CA THR A 156 16.34 -21.35 10.29
C THR A 156 15.86 -20.18 9.45
N ILE A 157 15.93 -18.96 9.98
CA ILE A 157 15.57 -17.75 9.22
C ILE A 157 16.51 -17.53 8.03
N SER A 158 17.80 -17.81 8.19
CA SER A 158 18.79 -17.72 7.10
C SER A 158 18.49 -18.70 5.97
N LYS A 159 18.21 -19.96 6.30
CA LYS A 159 17.88 -21.04 5.34
C LYS A 159 16.57 -20.78 4.60
N SER A 160 15.60 -20.12 5.25
CA SER A 160 14.34 -19.75 4.60
C SER A 160 14.51 -18.80 3.42
N GLY A 161 15.64 -18.07 3.37
CA GLY A 161 15.88 -17.05 2.37
C GLY A 161 15.01 -15.81 2.51
N LEU A 162 14.36 -15.60 3.67
CA LEU A 162 13.55 -14.42 3.92
C LEU A 162 14.40 -13.15 3.81
N ARG A 163 13.96 -12.25 2.95
CA ARG A 163 14.53 -10.90 2.81
C ARG A 163 13.57 -9.86 3.39
N GLY A 164 14.10 -8.76 3.89
CA GLY A 164 13.31 -7.66 4.48
C GLY A 164 12.22 -7.16 3.53
N ARG A 165 10.99 -7.04 4.03
CA ARG A 165 9.78 -6.64 3.27
C ARG A 165 9.52 -5.13 3.24
N GLY A 166 10.33 -4.35 3.95
CA GLY A 166 10.25 -2.87 3.96
C GLY A 166 10.85 -2.16 2.74
N GLY A 167 11.26 -2.89 1.69
CA GLY A 167 11.65 -2.31 0.40
C GLY A 167 13.05 -2.65 -0.09
N ALA A 168 14.07 -2.59 0.76
CA ALA A 168 15.46 -2.82 0.37
C ALA A 168 15.84 -4.30 0.16
N GLY A 169 15.05 -5.23 0.70
CA GLY A 169 15.27 -6.66 0.50
C GLY A 169 16.56 -7.21 1.08
N PHE A 170 17.06 -6.66 2.19
CA PHE A 170 18.27 -7.19 2.85
C PHE A 170 17.97 -8.56 3.49
N PRO A 171 18.88 -9.56 3.42
CA PRO A 171 18.67 -10.89 4.01
C PRO A 171 18.41 -10.81 5.52
N THR A 172 17.23 -11.27 5.98
CA THR A 172 16.78 -11.13 7.37
C THR A 172 17.67 -11.89 8.33
N GLY A 173 17.96 -13.16 8.07
CA GLY A 173 18.81 -13.98 8.94
C GLY A 173 20.22 -13.39 9.10
N ARG A 174 20.77 -12.80 8.03
CA ARG A 174 22.07 -12.13 8.09
C ARG A 174 22.05 -10.88 8.99
N LYS A 175 20.95 -10.12 8.97
CA LYS A 175 20.76 -8.97 9.88
C LYS A 175 20.68 -9.45 11.34
N TRP A 176 19.98 -10.56 11.59
CA TRP A 176 19.88 -11.16 12.92
C TRP A 176 21.25 -11.61 13.41
N GLN A 177 22.03 -12.30 12.56
CA GLN A 177 23.38 -12.74 12.90
C GLN A 177 24.27 -11.57 13.31
N PHE A 178 24.28 -10.47 12.54
CA PHE A 178 25.08 -9.29 12.88
C PHE A 178 24.72 -8.70 14.24
N THR A 179 23.43 -8.69 14.61
CA THR A 179 23.01 -8.18 15.92
C THR A 179 23.33 -9.18 17.03
N HIS A 180 23.20 -10.49 16.76
CA HIS A 180 23.58 -11.55 17.69
C HIS A 180 25.07 -11.47 18.06
N ASP A 181 25.93 -11.34 17.05
CA ASP A 181 27.39 -11.32 17.21
C ASP A 181 27.93 -10.00 17.77
N ALA A 182 27.11 -8.93 17.71
CA ALA A 182 27.54 -7.63 18.22
C ALA A 182 27.74 -7.67 19.74
N VAL A 183 28.90 -7.15 20.17
CA VAL A 183 29.26 -7.06 21.59
C VAL A 183 28.44 -5.98 22.28
N GLY A 184 27.81 -6.32 23.40
CA GLY A 184 27.02 -5.40 24.21
C GLY A 184 26.17 -6.15 25.22
N GLU A 185 26.11 -5.64 26.46
CA GLU A 185 25.26 -6.22 27.52
C GLU A 185 23.77 -5.97 27.27
N VAL A 186 23.43 -4.89 26.57
CA VAL A 186 22.05 -4.49 26.23
C VAL A 186 21.91 -4.46 24.71
N LYS A 187 20.89 -5.14 24.22
CA LYS A 187 20.48 -5.14 22.81
C LYS A 187 18.99 -4.82 22.71
N TYR A 188 18.56 -4.26 21.58
CA TYR A 188 17.18 -3.93 21.33
C TYR A 188 16.66 -4.60 20.05
N VAL A 189 15.34 -4.85 20.06
CA VAL A 189 14.58 -5.22 18.87
C VAL A 189 13.63 -4.09 18.52
N ALA A 190 13.56 -3.71 17.26
CA ALA A 190 12.63 -2.69 16.79
C ALA A 190 11.80 -3.19 15.61
N CYS A 191 10.53 -2.82 15.62
CA CYS A 191 9.61 -3.01 14.51
C CYS A 191 9.36 -1.65 13.84
N ASN A 192 9.69 -1.57 12.55
CA ASN A 192 9.35 -0.41 11.73
C ASN A 192 7.93 -0.58 11.19
N ALA A 193 7.01 0.18 11.77
CA ALA A 193 5.62 0.31 11.35
C ALA A 193 5.31 1.74 10.86
N ASP A 194 6.35 2.48 10.42
CA ASP A 194 6.23 3.79 9.79
C ASP A 194 6.01 3.64 8.29
N GLU A 195 4.81 3.23 7.90
CA GLU A 195 4.39 3.04 6.52
C GLU A 195 3.86 4.36 5.95
N GLY A 196 4.73 5.13 5.30
CA GLY A 196 4.41 6.46 4.80
C GLY A 196 4.27 6.58 3.29
N ASP A 197 4.50 5.52 2.51
CA ASP A 197 4.37 5.53 1.05
C ASP A 197 2.93 5.84 0.62
N PRO A 198 2.71 6.80 -0.32
CA PRO A 198 1.38 7.04 -0.86
C PRO A 198 0.78 5.78 -1.49
N GLY A 199 -0.38 5.36 -0.98
CA GLY A 199 -1.09 4.15 -1.44
C GLY A 199 -0.66 2.85 -0.77
N ALA A 200 0.37 2.83 0.09
CA ALA A 200 0.74 1.66 0.89
C ALA A 200 -0.08 1.56 2.18
N PHE A 201 -0.59 0.36 2.51
CA PHE A 201 -1.35 0.09 3.73
C PHE A 201 -1.28 -1.38 4.18
N MET A 202 -0.26 -2.13 3.75
CA MET A 202 -0.09 -3.54 4.12
C MET A 202 0.35 -3.72 5.56
N ASP A 203 1.31 -2.95 6.04
CA ASP A 203 1.81 -3.03 7.42
C ASP A 203 0.71 -2.63 8.41
N ARG A 204 -0.01 -1.55 8.12
CA ARG A 204 -1.21 -1.16 8.87
C ARG A 204 -2.22 -2.28 8.95
N SER A 205 -2.53 -2.92 7.82
CA SER A 205 -3.53 -3.98 7.77
C SER A 205 -3.12 -5.24 8.52
N ILE A 206 -1.83 -5.58 8.55
CA ILE A 206 -1.29 -6.66 9.37
C ILE A 206 -1.47 -6.33 10.85
N LEU A 207 -1.08 -5.12 11.28
CA LEU A 207 -1.24 -4.69 12.67
C LEU A 207 -2.71 -4.59 13.10
N GLU A 208 -3.59 -4.19 12.20
CA GLU A 208 -5.03 -4.16 12.43
C GLU A 208 -5.66 -5.56 12.43
N GLY A 209 -5.09 -6.54 11.72
CA GLY A 209 -5.70 -7.85 11.51
C GLY A 209 -5.08 -9.00 12.30
N ASP A 210 -3.79 -8.91 12.61
CA ASP A 210 -3.02 -9.96 13.29
C ASP A 210 -1.84 -9.38 14.09
N PRO A 211 -2.11 -8.51 15.10
CA PRO A 211 -1.04 -7.88 15.88
C PRO A 211 -0.20 -8.90 16.65
N HIS A 212 -0.80 -10.00 17.13
CA HIS A 212 -0.11 -11.04 17.88
C HIS A 212 0.99 -11.74 17.08
N ALA A 213 0.82 -11.93 15.77
CA ALA A 213 1.87 -12.51 14.91
C ALA A 213 3.14 -11.66 14.90
N VAL A 214 3.01 -10.35 14.98
CA VAL A 214 4.15 -9.42 15.05
C VAL A 214 4.78 -9.47 16.43
N LEU A 215 3.99 -9.47 17.52
CA LEU A 215 4.50 -9.56 18.90
C LEU A 215 5.24 -10.87 19.13
N GLU A 216 4.67 -12.02 18.73
CA GLU A 216 5.30 -13.34 18.80
C GLU A 216 6.64 -13.34 18.05
N ALA A 217 6.66 -12.85 16.82
CA ALA A 217 7.87 -12.78 16.00
C ALA A 217 8.95 -11.87 16.59
N MET A 218 8.57 -10.75 17.19
CA MET A 218 9.51 -9.86 17.89
C MET A 218 10.10 -10.53 19.14
N THR A 219 9.30 -11.30 19.87
CA THR A 219 9.76 -12.06 21.05
C THR A 219 10.75 -13.15 20.64
N ILE A 220 10.46 -13.88 19.55
CA ILE A 220 11.39 -14.85 18.94
C ILE A 220 12.70 -14.19 18.53
N ALA A 221 12.62 -13.00 17.89
CA ALA A 221 13.80 -12.25 17.49
C ALA A 221 14.60 -11.76 18.70
N GLY A 222 13.92 -11.34 19.79
CA GLY A 222 14.54 -10.98 21.05
C GLY A 222 15.38 -12.10 21.63
N TYR A 223 14.80 -13.31 21.69
CA TYR A 223 15.50 -14.52 22.13
C TYR A 223 16.73 -14.82 21.25
N ALA A 224 16.54 -14.81 19.95
CA ALA A 224 17.59 -15.15 18.99
C ALA A 224 18.79 -14.19 19.04
N VAL A 225 18.60 -12.89 19.28
CA VAL A 225 19.70 -11.90 19.30
C VAL A 225 20.18 -11.56 20.73
N GLY A 226 19.49 -12.08 21.77
CA GLY A 226 19.81 -11.78 23.17
C GLY A 226 19.35 -10.40 23.61
N ALA A 227 18.19 -9.94 23.16
CA ALA A 227 17.57 -8.68 23.56
C ALA A 227 16.44 -8.93 24.58
N HIS A 228 16.21 -7.96 25.47
CA HIS A 228 15.16 -8.02 26.50
C HIS A 228 14.08 -6.94 26.32
N GLN A 229 14.28 -6.00 25.39
CA GLN A 229 13.35 -4.90 25.14
C GLN A 229 13.10 -4.73 23.64
N GLY A 230 11.82 -4.66 23.28
CA GLY A 230 11.31 -4.35 21.94
C GLY A 230 10.62 -3.00 21.86
N TYR A 231 10.67 -2.37 20.68
CA TYR A 231 9.95 -1.14 20.37
C TYR A 231 9.21 -1.30 19.05
N ILE A 232 7.90 -0.96 19.04
CA ILE A 232 7.13 -0.83 17.81
C ILE A 232 6.98 0.66 17.51
N TYR A 233 7.58 1.13 16.43
CA TYR A 233 7.44 2.51 15.98
C TYR A 233 6.31 2.57 14.94
N VAL A 234 5.18 3.11 15.34
CA VAL A 234 3.94 3.15 14.55
C VAL A 234 3.47 4.59 14.37
N ARG A 235 2.88 4.89 13.22
CA ARG A 235 2.33 6.22 12.92
C ARG A 235 1.13 6.53 13.81
N ALA A 236 1.06 7.76 14.33
CA ALA A 236 -0.09 8.24 15.10
C ALA A 236 -1.38 8.29 14.27
N GLU A 237 -1.25 8.37 12.93
CA GLU A 237 -2.35 8.32 11.97
C GLU A 237 -2.98 6.93 11.79
N TYR A 238 -2.46 5.91 12.50
CA TYR A 238 -3.01 4.55 12.50
C TYR A 238 -3.69 4.21 13.84
N PRO A 239 -4.73 4.93 14.29
CA PRO A 239 -5.30 4.79 15.64
C PRO A 239 -5.85 3.38 15.90
N ILE A 240 -6.42 2.70 14.88
CA ILE A 240 -6.92 1.33 15.02
C ILE A 240 -5.77 0.36 15.27
N ALA A 241 -4.68 0.47 14.52
CA ALA A 241 -3.49 -0.37 14.73
C ALA A 241 -2.86 -0.15 16.11
N VAL A 242 -2.75 1.12 16.55
CA VAL A 242 -2.24 1.47 17.87
C VAL A 242 -3.10 0.87 18.97
N HIS A 243 -4.43 0.99 18.88
CA HIS A 243 -5.36 0.41 19.86
C HIS A 243 -5.21 -1.12 19.92
N ARG A 244 -5.22 -1.80 18.79
CA ARG A 244 -5.09 -3.27 18.73
C ARG A 244 -3.73 -3.76 19.24
N LEU A 245 -2.65 -3.05 18.97
CA LEU A 245 -1.35 -3.33 19.57
C LEU A 245 -1.36 -3.17 21.09
N GLN A 246 -2.02 -2.13 21.63
CA GLN A 246 -2.15 -1.94 23.08
C GLN A 246 -2.92 -3.09 23.72
N VAL A 247 -4.05 -3.50 23.13
CA VAL A 247 -4.83 -4.66 23.59
C VAL A 247 -3.98 -5.94 23.54
N ALA A 248 -3.34 -6.20 22.41
CA ALA A 248 -2.54 -7.40 22.22
C ALA A 248 -1.33 -7.49 23.18
N ILE A 249 -0.62 -6.39 23.43
CA ILE A 249 0.47 -6.33 24.42
C ILE A 249 -0.06 -6.60 25.83
N GLY A 250 -1.21 -6.00 26.19
CA GLY A 250 -1.86 -6.25 27.48
C GLY A 250 -2.18 -7.74 27.68
N GLN A 251 -2.88 -8.34 26.71
CA GLN A 251 -3.23 -9.76 26.73
C GLN A 251 -1.98 -10.66 26.77
N SER A 252 -0.95 -10.34 25.98
CA SER A 252 0.30 -11.13 25.98
C SER A 252 1.01 -11.11 27.33
N ARG A 253 0.96 -9.98 28.06
CA ARG A 253 1.49 -9.89 29.43
C ARG A 253 0.66 -10.72 30.41
N GLU A 254 -0.67 -10.66 30.33
CA GLU A 254 -1.59 -11.43 31.18
C GLU A 254 -1.40 -12.94 31.01
N TYR A 255 -1.13 -13.39 29.77
CA TYR A 255 -0.89 -14.80 29.43
C TYR A 255 0.57 -15.26 29.70
N GLY A 256 1.45 -14.37 30.21
CA GLY A 256 2.86 -14.69 30.46
C GLY A 256 3.68 -14.93 29.19
N LEU A 257 3.27 -14.32 28.09
CA LEU A 257 3.93 -14.38 26.77
C LEU A 257 4.84 -13.16 26.51
N LEU A 258 4.75 -12.16 27.38
CA LEU A 258 5.66 -11.03 27.52
C LEU A 258 5.95 -10.78 29.01
N GLY A 259 7.10 -10.17 29.32
CA GLY A 259 7.52 -9.82 30.68
C GLY A 259 8.77 -10.56 31.14
N ASN A 260 8.92 -10.77 32.46
CA ASN A 260 10.18 -11.18 33.08
C ASN A 260 10.50 -12.68 33.02
N ASN A 261 9.52 -13.53 32.75
CA ASN A 261 9.70 -14.99 32.78
C ASN A 261 8.71 -15.67 31.83
N ILE A 262 8.95 -15.50 30.54
CA ILE A 262 8.04 -15.98 29.50
C ILE A 262 7.94 -17.51 29.54
N LEU A 263 6.71 -18.02 29.67
CA LEU A 263 6.40 -19.46 29.75
C LEU A 263 7.22 -20.22 30.79
N GLY A 264 7.72 -19.54 31.83
CA GLY A 264 8.53 -20.17 32.89
C GLY A 264 9.97 -20.53 32.46
N THR A 265 10.45 -20.09 31.33
CA THR A 265 11.76 -20.46 30.76
C THR A 265 12.94 -19.64 31.29
N GLY A 266 12.68 -18.59 32.07
CA GLY A 266 13.69 -17.63 32.53
C GLY A 266 14.03 -16.56 31.49
N PHE A 267 13.52 -16.65 30.26
CA PHE A 267 13.67 -15.59 29.27
C PHE A 267 12.75 -14.41 29.58
N ALA A 268 13.29 -13.21 29.47
CA ALA A 268 12.56 -11.96 29.67
C ALA A 268 12.57 -11.13 28.40
N PHE A 269 11.40 -10.66 27.99
CA PHE A 269 11.26 -9.71 26.87
C PHE A 269 9.95 -8.94 27.01
N ASP A 270 10.01 -7.63 26.81
CA ASP A 270 8.80 -6.80 26.79
C ASP A 270 8.81 -5.83 25.61
N ILE A 271 7.63 -5.31 25.24
CA ILE A 271 7.43 -4.48 24.06
C ILE A 271 6.74 -3.18 24.46
N GLU A 272 7.28 -2.06 23.96
CA GLU A 272 6.68 -0.73 24.07
C GLU A 272 6.32 -0.16 22.70
N ILE A 273 5.22 0.58 22.64
CA ILE A 273 4.81 1.34 21.45
C ILE A 273 5.44 2.74 21.50
N ARG A 274 5.99 3.17 20.38
CA ARG A 274 6.44 4.55 20.13
C ARG A 274 5.67 5.14 18.98
N LEU A 275 5.03 6.28 19.21
CA LEU A 275 4.21 6.95 18.19
C LEU A 275 5.08 7.88 17.34
N GLY A 276 5.05 7.67 16.03
CA GLY A 276 5.63 8.58 15.05
C GLY A 276 4.67 9.72 14.71
N ALA A 277 5.21 10.90 14.45
CA ALA A 277 4.43 12.09 14.07
C ALA A 277 4.17 12.21 12.55
N GLY A 278 4.17 11.10 11.82
CA GLY A 278 3.79 11.02 10.40
C GLY A 278 4.87 11.38 9.39
N ALA A 279 6.11 11.65 9.79
CA ALA A 279 7.18 11.98 8.87
C ALA A 279 7.70 10.73 8.15
N PHE A 280 7.56 10.66 6.83
CA PHE A 280 8.02 9.53 5.99
C PHE A 280 9.51 9.21 6.16
N VAL A 281 10.35 10.23 6.40
CA VAL A 281 11.79 10.04 6.67
C VAL A 281 12.05 9.15 7.89
N CYS A 282 11.11 9.07 8.85
CA CYS A 282 11.23 8.20 10.02
C CYS A 282 11.09 6.71 9.69
N GLY A 283 10.67 6.34 8.48
CA GLY A 283 10.80 4.98 7.94
C GLY A 283 12.24 4.57 7.65
N GLU A 284 13.18 5.52 7.52
CA GLU A 284 14.62 5.21 7.44
C GLU A 284 15.14 4.73 8.81
N GLU A 285 15.90 3.64 8.81
CA GLU A 285 16.26 2.90 10.03
C GLU A 285 16.92 3.76 11.13
N THR A 286 17.80 4.67 10.77
CA THR A 286 18.49 5.52 11.75
C THR A 286 17.68 6.75 12.15
N ALA A 287 16.86 7.29 11.28
CA ALA A 287 15.93 8.36 11.57
C ALA A 287 14.83 7.90 12.55
N LEU A 288 14.31 6.68 12.34
CA LEU A 288 13.38 6.01 13.26
C LEU A 288 13.98 5.91 14.67
N MET A 289 15.21 5.44 14.79
CA MET A 289 15.90 5.31 16.07
C MET A 289 16.10 6.67 16.73
N THR A 290 16.51 7.69 15.97
CA THR A 290 16.65 9.05 16.48
C THR A 290 15.33 9.62 17.01
N SER A 291 14.22 9.30 16.36
CA SER A 291 12.87 9.69 16.81
C SER A 291 12.46 8.94 18.09
N ILE A 292 12.71 7.63 18.19
CA ILE A 292 12.45 6.87 19.45
C ILE A 292 13.22 7.45 20.63
N GLU A 293 14.45 7.93 20.39
CA GLU A 293 15.30 8.56 21.41
C GLU A 293 14.80 9.96 21.84
N GLY A 294 13.71 10.46 21.24
CA GLY A 294 13.12 11.77 21.57
C GLY A 294 13.79 12.95 20.85
N ASN A 295 14.63 12.67 19.85
CA ASN A 295 15.25 13.69 19.03
C ASN A 295 14.51 13.84 17.70
N ARG A 296 14.87 14.88 16.92
CA ARG A 296 14.34 15.05 15.57
C ARG A 296 14.69 13.83 14.70
N GLY A 297 13.71 13.27 13.98
CA GLY A 297 13.86 12.11 13.11
C GLY A 297 14.76 12.41 11.92
N GLU A 298 16.06 12.36 12.12
CA GLU A 298 17.08 12.60 11.10
C GLU A 298 18.01 11.39 10.97
N PRO A 299 18.38 11.02 9.71
CA PRO A 299 19.31 9.93 9.48
C PRO A 299 20.71 10.18 10.07
N ARG A 300 21.36 9.11 10.50
CA ARG A 300 22.76 9.09 10.94
C ARG A 300 23.66 8.56 9.82
N PRO A 301 24.93 9.02 9.74
CA PRO A 301 25.92 8.39 8.85
C PRO A 301 26.13 6.92 9.19
N ARG A 302 26.32 6.09 8.17
CA ARG A 302 26.70 4.67 8.30
C ARG A 302 28.01 4.45 7.55
N PRO A 303 28.98 3.63 8.04
CA PRO A 303 29.02 2.95 9.33
C PRO A 303 29.17 3.89 10.54
N PRO A 304 28.84 3.45 11.81
CA PRO A 304 28.42 2.10 12.16
C PRO A 304 26.94 1.84 11.81
N PHE A 305 26.64 0.57 11.46
CA PHE A 305 25.28 0.13 11.21
C PHE A 305 24.50 -0.12 12.51
N PRO A 306 23.16 -0.06 12.51
CA PRO A 306 22.31 -0.27 13.70
C PRO A 306 22.59 -1.58 14.44
N ALA A 307 22.93 -2.66 13.75
CA ALA A 307 23.29 -3.94 14.37
C ALA A 307 24.48 -3.81 15.34
N VAL A 308 25.32 -2.78 15.18
CA VAL A 308 26.48 -2.50 16.05
C VAL A 308 26.20 -1.31 16.97
N LYS A 309 25.61 -0.23 16.45
CA LYS A 309 25.33 1.01 17.18
C LYS A 309 24.01 1.64 16.71
N GLY A 310 22.92 1.12 17.23
CA GLY A 310 21.56 1.57 16.92
C GLY A 310 20.94 2.42 18.01
N LEU A 311 19.79 1.99 18.53
CA LEU A 311 18.99 2.68 19.51
C LEU A 311 19.77 2.89 20.83
N PHE A 312 19.74 4.12 21.34
CA PHE A 312 20.52 4.54 22.53
C PHE A 312 22.02 4.16 22.45
N GLY A 313 22.56 4.06 21.25
CA GLY A 313 23.95 3.66 21.00
C GLY A 313 24.25 2.18 21.24
N LYS A 314 23.24 1.31 21.34
CA LYS A 314 23.36 -0.12 21.59
C LYS A 314 23.04 -0.91 20.32
N PRO A 315 23.53 -2.18 20.20
CA PRO A 315 23.16 -3.07 19.09
C PRO A 315 21.64 -3.19 18.97
N THR A 316 21.10 -3.00 17.78
CA THR A 316 19.67 -3.00 17.54
C THR A 316 19.32 -3.76 16.27
N LEU A 317 18.42 -4.75 16.42
CA LEU A 317 17.79 -5.41 15.30
C LEU A 317 16.54 -4.64 14.89
N LEU A 318 16.46 -4.19 13.65
CA LEU A 318 15.28 -3.55 13.07
C LEU A 318 14.73 -4.37 11.92
N ASN A 319 13.45 -4.74 11.96
CA ASN A 319 12.70 -5.29 10.83
C ASN A 319 11.39 -4.55 10.61
N ASN A 320 10.86 -4.64 9.41
CA ASN A 320 9.54 -4.15 9.03
C ASN A 320 8.44 -5.11 9.51
N VAL A 321 7.18 -4.64 9.62
CA VAL A 321 6.00 -5.41 10.08
C VAL A 321 5.78 -6.68 9.27
N GLU A 322 5.71 -6.58 7.93
CA GLU A 322 5.50 -7.74 7.06
C GLU A 322 6.64 -8.76 7.18
N THR A 323 7.87 -8.30 7.42
CA THR A 323 8.99 -9.20 7.68
C THR A 323 8.73 -10.04 8.94
N TYR A 324 8.30 -9.42 10.05
CA TYR A 324 7.96 -10.14 11.27
C TYR A 324 6.78 -11.10 11.07
N ALA A 325 5.73 -10.71 10.36
CA ALA A 325 4.55 -11.53 10.13
C ALA A 325 4.83 -12.90 9.45
N ASN A 326 5.97 -13.04 8.77
CA ASN A 326 6.40 -14.30 8.15
C ASN A 326 7.14 -15.24 9.12
N ILE A 327 7.75 -14.72 10.19
CA ILE A 327 8.69 -15.47 11.06
C ILE A 327 8.03 -16.69 11.70
N THR A 328 6.84 -16.53 12.29
CA THR A 328 6.13 -17.60 12.99
C THR A 328 5.86 -18.80 12.09
N GLN A 329 5.44 -18.54 10.84
CA GLN A 329 5.16 -19.61 9.88
C GLN A 329 6.44 -20.30 9.38
N ILE A 330 7.55 -19.58 9.29
CA ILE A 330 8.84 -20.18 8.95
C ILE A 330 9.29 -21.14 10.06
N ILE A 331 9.15 -20.76 11.33
CA ILE A 331 9.50 -21.61 12.48
C ILE A 331 8.61 -22.86 12.56
N LEU A 332 7.31 -22.71 12.32
CA LEU A 332 6.35 -23.83 12.42
C LEU A 332 6.48 -24.81 11.26
N LYS A 333 6.50 -24.30 10.02
CA LYS A 333 6.46 -25.11 8.79
C LYS A 333 7.83 -25.48 8.24
N GLY A 334 8.87 -24.88 8.78
CA GLY A 334 10.25 -25.08 8.34
C GLY A 334 10.71 -24.11 7.24
N PRO A 335 12.04 -23.90 7.16
CA PRO A 335 12.63 -22.95 6.21
C PRO A 335 12.44 -23.37 4.75
N GLU A 336 12.46 -24.68 4.46
CA GLU A 336 12.29 -25.24 3.12
C GLU A 336 10.89 -24.97 2.57
N TRP A 337 9.86 -25.02 3.42
CA TRP A 337 8.50 -24.67 3.04
C TRP A 337 8.42 -23.23 2.53
N PHE A 338 9.02 -22.27 3.25
CA PHE A 338 9.01 -20.87 2.82
C PHE A 338 9.88 -20.67 1.56
N ALA A 339 11.04 -21.33 1.50
CA ALA A 339 11.95 -21.28 0.39
C ALA A 339 11.40 -21.93 -0.90
N SER A 340 10.38 -22.81 -0.79
CA SER A 340 9.71 -23.42 -1.93
C SER A 340 8.83 -22.43 -2.73
N MET A 341 8.47 -21.30 -2.12
CA MET A 341 7.74 -20.21 -2.76
C MET A 341 8.71 -19.15 -3.28
N GLY A 342 8.35 -18.51 -4.38
CA GLY A 342 9.14 -17.42 -4.97
C GLY A 342 10.16 -17.88 -6.00
N THR A 343 11.16 -17.02 -6.23
CA THR A 343 12.25 -17.27 -7.19
C THR A 343 13.50 -17.80 -6.50
N GLU A 344 14.54 -18.13 -7.25
CA GLU A 344 15.79 -18.62 -6.69
C GLU A 344 16.40 -17.66 -5.66
N ARG A 345 16.37 -16.34 -5.92
CA ARG A 345 16.99 -15.31 -5.09
C ARG A 345 16.01 -14.49 -4.25
N SER A 346 14.72 -14.53 -4.57
CA SER A 346 13.64 -13.84 -3.86
C SER A 346 12.60 -14.86 -3.37
N LYS A 347 12.78 -15.36 -2.14
CA LYS A 347 11.96 -16.41 -1.54
C LYS A 347 10.71 -15.87 -0.85
N GLY A 348 9.70 -16.75 -0.75
CA GLY A 348 8.45 -16.50 -0.03
C GLY A 348 7.47 -15.64 -0.82
N THR A 349 6.59 -14.98 -0.07
CA THR A 349 5.52 -14.12 -0.58
C THR A 349 5.83 -12.65 -0.35
N LYS A 350 5.05 -11.78 -1.01
CA LYS A 350 5.04 -10.33 -0.80
C LYS A 350 3.62 -9.81 -0.84
N VAL A 351 3.30 -8.94 0.11
CA VAL A 351 2.02 -8.23 0.14
C VAL A 351 2.13 -6.95 -0.69
N PHE A 352 1.13 -6.73 -1.56
CA PHE A 352 0.99 -5.51 -2.35
C PHE A 352 -0.32 -4.79 -2.01
N ALA A 353 -0.22 -3.47 -1.84
CA ALA A 353 -1.37 -2.58 -1.87
C ALA A 353 -1.65 -2.19 -3.33
N LEU A 354 -2.63 -2.84 -3.93
CA LEU A 354 -3.01 -2.66 -5.32
C LEU A 354 -4.02 -1.51 -5.44
N GLY A 355 -3.68 -0.50 -6.24
CA GLY A 355 -4.51 0.68 -6.42
C GLY A 355 -4.30 1.38 -7.75
N GLY A 356 -4.90 2.55 -7.93
CA GLY A 356 -4.87 3.32 -9.15
C GLY A 356 -5.97 2.92 -10.14
N LYS A 357 -5.64 2.78 -11.41
CA LYS A 357 -6.57 2.44 -12.50
C LYS A 357 -6.76 0.93 -12.62
N ILE A 358 -7.46 0.34 -11.65
CA ILE A 358 -7.71 -1.09 -11.56
C ILE A 358 -9.12 -1.35 -11.01
N ASN A 359 -9.75 -2.45 -11.42
CA ASN A 359 -11.10 -2.78 -10.97
C ASN A 359 -11.14 -3.19 -9.49
N ASN A 360 -10.24 -4.09 -9.06
CA ASN A 360 -10.20 -4.60 -7.69
C ASN A 360 -9.05 -3.96 -6.92
N THR A 361 -9.34 -2.87 -6.22
CA THR A 361 -8.39 -2.25 -5.29
C THR A 361 -8.37 -3.02 -3.97
N GLY A 362 -7.16 -3.30 -3.45
CA GLY A 362 -7.05 -4.02 -2.18
C GLY A 362 -5.65 -4.51 -1.85
N LEU A 363 -5.56 -5.46 -0.90
CA LEU A 363 -4.32 -6.13 -0.53
C LEU A 363 -4.21 -7.49 -1.23
N VAL A 364 -3.09 -7.71 -1.86
CA VAL A 364 -2.78 -8.93 -2.61
C VAL A 364 -1.49 -9.52 -2.08
N GLU A 365 -1.51 -10.77 -1.61
CA GLU A 365 -0.30 -11.49 -1.23
C GLU A 365 -0.01 -12.60 -2.24
N ILE A 366 1.13 -12.51 -2.90
CA ILE A 366 1.55 -13.40 -3.98
C ILE A 366 2.95 -13.95 -3.74
N PRO A 367 3.29 -15.13 -4.27
CA PRO A 367 4.66 -15.58 -4.34
C PRO A 367 5.54 -14.59 -5.12
N MET A 368 6.76 -14.35 -4.63
CA MET A 368 7.75 -13.59 -5.38
C MET A 368 7.95 -14.18 -6.78
N GLY A 369 8.10 -13.34 -7.80
CA GLY A 369 8.24 -13.79 -9.19
C GLY A 369 6.92 -13.99 -9.93
N THR A 370 5.77 -13.75 -9.29
CA THR A 370 4.49 -13.71 -10.01
C THR A 370 4.54 -12.61 -11.07
N PRO A 371 4.14 -12.87 -12.34
CA PRO A 371 4.13 -11.87 -13.39
C PRO A 371 3.22 -10.68 -13.06
N LEU A 372 3.66 -9.46 -13.38
CA LEU A 372 2.86 -8.24 -13.15
C LEU A 372 1.48 -8.35 -13.83
N ARG A 373 1.40 -8.93 -15.03
CA ARG A 373 0.14 -9.18 -15.76
C ARG A 373 -0.85 -9.97 -14.91
N THR A 374 -0.40 -11.06 -14.29
CA THR A 374 -1.25 -11.90 -13.43
C THR A 374 -1.84 -11.09 -12.27
N VAL A 375 -1.02 -10.21 -11.66
CA VAL A 375 -1.50 -9.36 -10.56
C VAL A 375 -2.56 -8.36 -11.04
N ILE A 376 -2.35 -7.75 -12.20
CA ILE A 376 -3.24 -6.71 -12.72
C ILE A 376 -4.49 -7.30 -13.38
N GLU A 377 -4.34 -8.28 -14.28
CA GLU A 377 -5.47 -8.81 -15.06
C GLU A 377 -6.27 -9.84 -14.27
N ASP A 378 -5.58 -10.83 -13.69
CA ASP A 378 -6.24 -11.98 -13.09
C ASP A 378 -6.74 -11.73 -11.67
N ILE A 379 -5.95 -11.02 -10.85
CA ILE A 379 -6.31 -10.72 -9.46
C ILE A 379 -7.01 -9.36 -9.39
N GLY A 380 -6.41 -8.34 -10.00
CA GLY A 380 -6.92 -6.98 -9.99
C GLY A 380 -8.13 -6.75 -10.90
N GLY A 381 -8.52 -7.72 -11.73
CA GLY A 381 -9.68 -7.64 -12.61
C GLY A 381 -9.48 -6.70 -13.82
N GLY A 382 -8.24 -6.32 -14.13
CA GLY A 382 -7.88 -5.51 -15.29
C GLY A 382 -8.16 -4.02 -15.14
N ILE A 383 -7.95 -3.30 -16.24
CA ILE A 383 -8.13 -1.84 -16.30
C ILE A 383 -9.60 -1.47 -16.50
N PRO A 384 -10.17 -0.52 -15.74
CA PRO A 384 -11.56 -0.12 -15.88
C PRO A 384 -11.91 0.42 -17.28
N HIS A 385 -13.17 0.29 -17.67
CA HIS A 385 -13.75 0.87 -18.88
C HIS A 385 -13.08 0.43 -20.20
N GLY A 386 -12.43 -0.75 -20.23
CA GLY A 386 -11.79 -1.28 -21.42
C GLY A 386 -10.56 -0.49 -21.90
N LYS A 387 -10.00 0.36 -21.03
CA LYS A 387 -8.77 1.10 -21.33
C LYS A 387 -7.55 0.19 -21.31
N LYS A 388 -6.44 0.70 -21.86
CA LYS A 388 -5.19 -0.06 -21.94
C LYS A 388 -4.29 0.22 -20.76
N PHE A 389 -3.61 -0.82 -20.29
CA PHE A 389 -2.52 -0.67 -19.34
C PHE A 389 -1.39 0.17 -19.95
N LYS A 390 -0.97 1.20 -19.25
CA LYS A 390 0.15 2.07 -19.66
C LYS A 390 1.41 1.78 -18.86
N ALA A 391 1.27 1.76 -17.55
CA ALA A 391 2.37 1.56 -16.63
C ALA A 391 1.88 1.16 -15.23
N ALA A 392 2.80 0.65 -14.40
CA ALA A 392 2.60 0.51 -12.96
C ALA A 392 3.78 1.15 -12.22
N GLN A 393 3.52 1.81 -11.10
CA GLN A 393 4.54 2.30 -10.18
C GLN A 393 4.66 1.34 -9.01
N THR A 394 5.86 0.82 -8.74
CA THR A 394 6.19 0.06 -7.54
C THR A 394 7.05 0.89 -6.61
N GLY A 395 6.97 0.64 -5.30
CA GLY A 395 7.81 1.29 -4.30
C GLY A 395 7.55 2.78 -4.09
N GLY A 396 6.38 3.28 -4.50
CA GLY A 396 5.99 4.67 -4.28
C GLY A 396 7.02 5.69 -4.78
N PRO A 397 7.33 6.72 -3.98
CA PRO A 397 8.28 7.79 -4.35
C PRO A 397 9.73 7.30 -4.45
N SER A 398 10.05 6.14 -3.89
CA SER A 398 11.41 5.55 -3.93
C SER A 398 11.61 4.61 -5.10
N GLY A 399 10.52 4.15 -5.72
CA GLY A 399 10.53 3.16 -6.79
C GLY A 399 10.57 3.73 -8.18
N GLY A 400 10.27 2.88 -9.16
CA GLY A 400 10.26 3.25 -10.57
C GLY A 400 9.02 2.76 -11.30
N CYS A 401 8.81 3.33 -12.47
CA CYS A 401 7.72 3.00 -13.36
C CYS A 401 8.05 1.75 -14.17
N ILE A 402 7.11 0.81 -14.26
CA ILE A 402 7.15 -0.39 -15.09
C ILE A 402 6.23 -0.13 -16.30
N PRO A 403 6.77 0.08 -17.51
CA PRO A 403 5.96 0.35 -18.69
C PRO A 403 5.27 -0.89 -19.25
N ALA A 404 4.30 -0.71 -20.14
CA ALA A 404 3.58 -1.81 -20.79
C ALA A 404 4.48 -2.80 -21.55
N SER A 405 5.67 -2.36 -22.02
CA SER A 405 6.66 -3.25 -22.64
C SER A 405 7.24 -4.30 -21.67
N HIS A 406 7.10 -4.09 -20.36
CA HIS A 406 7.53 -5.01 -19.30
C HIS A 406 6.35 -5.59 -18.51
N PHE A 407 5.16 -5.68 -19.13
CA PHE A 407 3.95 -6.12 -18.44
C PHE A 407 4.03 -7.56 -17.90
N ASP A 408 4.85 -8.40 -18.51
CA ASP A 408 5.05 -9.80 -18.10
C ASP A 408 6.26 -10.00 -17.17
N ILE A 409 6.85 -8.89 -16.66
CA ILE A 409 8.01 -8.98 -15.76
C ILE A 409 7.64 -9.73 -14.47
N PRO A 410 8.49 -10.65 -14.01
CA PRO A 410 8.34 -11.23 -12.67
C PRO A 410 8.51 -10.15 -11.59
N ILE A 411 7.59 -10.11 -10.63
CA ILE A 411 7.70 -9.18 -9.49
C ILE A 411 8.61 -9.80 -8.44
N ASP A 412 9.91 -9.55 -8.55
CA ASP A 412 10.93 -9.89 -7.57
C ASP A 412 12.01 -8.79 -7.47
N TYR A 413 12.90 -8.89 -6.48
CA TYR A 413 13.90 -7.83 -6.24
C TYR A 413 14.83 -7.64 -7.44
N GLU A 414 15.32 -8.73 -8.02
CA GLU A 414 16.31 -8.70 -9.09
C GLU A 414 15.70 -8.19 -10.40
N SER A 415 14.55 -8.70 -10.78
CA SER A 415 13.86 -8.32 -12.02
C SER A 415 13.48 -6.84 -12.01
N LEU A 416 12.94 -6.33 -10.90
CA LEU A 416 12.58 -4.91 -10.78
C LEU A 416 13.80 -4.00 -10.83
N ILE A 417 14.91 -4.37 -10.15
CA ILE A 417 16.17 -3.61 -10.20
C ILE A 417 16.72 -3.56 -11.63
N SER A 418 16.64 -4.65 -12.40
CA SER A 418 17.18 -4.73 -13.75
C SER A 418 16.55 -3.73 -14.73
N ILE A 419 15.31 -3.33 -14.49
CA ILE A 419 14.60 -2.34 -15.31
C ILE A 419 14.69 -0.91 -14.76
N GLY A 420 15.38 -0.71 -13.61
CA GLY A 420 15.52 0.60 -12.96
C GLY A 420 14.35 0.94 -12.01
N SER A 421 13.59 -0.07 -11.59
CA SER A 421 12.59 0.04 -10.53
C SER A 421 13.08 -0.61 -9.24
N MET A 422 12.25 -0.67 -8.21
CA MET A 422 12.52 -1.42 -6.99
C MET A 422 11.21 -1.92 -6.37
N MET A 423 11.32 -2.96 -5.53
CA MET A 423 10.17 -3.56 -4.85
C MET A 423 9.43 -2.54 -3.97
N GLY A 424 10.18 -1.74 -3.22
CA GLY A 424 9.62 -0.87 -2.21
C GLY A 424 8.90 -1.64 -1.09
N SER A 425 8.07 -0.93 -0.34
CA SER A 425 7.27 -1.52 0.73
C SER A 425 6.13 -2.42 0.22
N GLY A 426 5.68 -2.24 -1.04
CA GLY A 426 4.63 -3.03 -1.69
C GLY A 426 3.47 -2.19 -2.24
N GLY A 427 3.61 -0.86 -2.29
CA GLY A 427 2.66 -0.03 -3.05
C GLY A 427 2.75 -0.37 -4.54
N LEU A 428 1.61 -0.67 -5.18
CA LEU A 428 1.51 -0.96 -6.61
C LEU A 428 0.38 -0.13 -7.21
N ILE A 429 0.75 0.98 -7.89
CA ILE A 429 -0.20 1.93 -8.46
C ILE A 429 -0.27 1.71 -9.97
N VAL A 430 -1.43 1.29 -10.43
CA VAL A 430 -1.69 0.99 -11.85
C VAL A 430 -2.17 2.24 -12.58
N MET A 431 -1.68 2.46 -13.80
CA MET A 431 -1.96 3.61 -14.65
C MET A 431 -2.43 3.18 -16.03
N ASP A 432 -3.41 3.90 -16.55
CA ASP A 432 -3.96 3.72 -17.89
C ASP A 432 -3.45 4.81 -18.86
N GLU A 433 -3.95 4.78 -20.09
CA GLU A 433 -3.60 5.71 -21.16
C GLU A 433 -3.94 7.19 -20.86
N ASP A 434 -4.82 7.47 -19.89
CA ASP A 434 -5.17 8.82 -19.48
C ASP A 434 -4.19 9.42 -18.45
N ASN A 435 -3.23 8.67 -17.96
CA ASN A 435 -2.22 9.18 -17.04
C ASN A 435 -1.06 9.83 -17.77
N CYS A 436 -0.69 11.04 -17.36
CA CYS A 436 0.52 11.73 -17.84
C CYS A 436 1.72 11.30 -17.01
N MET A 437 2.73 10.69 -17.63
CA MET A 437 3.88 10.15 -16.90
C MET A 437 4.79 11.27 -16.33
N VAL A 438 4.79 12.45 -16.94
CA VAL A 438 5.48 13.65 -16.41
C VAL A 438 4.81 14.15 -15.13
N ASP A 439 3.48 14.17 -15.10
CA ASP A 439 2.71 14.60 -13.92
C ASP A 439 2.81 13.58 -12.78
N ILE A 440 2.84 12.29 -13.10
CA ILE A 440 3.10 11.21 -12.13
C ILE A 440 4.50 11.36 -11.49
N ALA A 441 5.54 11.60 -12.30
CA ALA A 441 6.88 11.84 -11.78
C ALA A 441 6.93 13.09 -10.88
N LYS A 442 6.22 14.16 -11.29
CA LYS A 442 6.10 15.38 -10.49
C LYS A 442 5.41 15.13 -9.15
N PHE A 443 4.31 14.36 -9.13
CA PHE A 443 3.57 14.00 -7.92
C PHE A 443 4.46 13.29 -6.88
N PHE A 444 5.19 12.25 -7.29
CA PHE A 444 6.06 11.52 -6.38
C PHE A 444 7.22 12.38 -5.88
N LEU A 445 7.75 13.25 -6.75
CA LEU A 445 8.84 14.12 -6.34
C LEU A 445 8.36 15.24 -5.39
N GLU A 446 7.16 15.78 -5.60
CA GLU A 446 6.52 16.74 -4.68
C GLU A 446 6.43 16.16 -3.28
N PHE A 447 5.89 14.95 -3.16
CA PHE A 447 5.86 14.22 -1.89
C PHE A 447 7.25 14.11 -1.26
N THR A 448 8.28 13.75 -2.04
CA THR A 448 9.66 13.63 -1.51
C THR A 448 10.24 14.97 -1.06
N VAL A 449 9.89 16.08 -1.73
CA VAL A 449 10.29 17.43 -1.31
C VAL A 449 9.69 17.78 0.05
N ASP A 450 8.40 17.48 0.25
CA ASP A 450 7.68 17.77 1.49
C ASP A 450 8.19 16.91 2.66
N GLU A 451 8.56 15.66 2.38
CA GLU A 451 9.02 14.68 3.38
C GLU A 451 10.53 14.70 3.65
N SER A 452 11.29 15.55 2.96
CA SER A 452 12.73 15.69 3.19
C SER A 452 13.01 16.27 4.59
N CYS A 453 13.86 15.59 5.37
CA CYS A 453 14.30 16.12 6.68
C CYS A 453 15.15 17.40 6.58
N GLY A 454 15.63 17.74 5.37
CA GLY A 454 16.43 18.93 5.12
C GLY A 454 17.91 18.85 5.53
N LYS A 455 18.39 17.70 6.04
CA LYS A 455 19.75 17.57 6.59
C LYS A 455 20.84 17.72 5.53
N CYS A 456 20.76 16.98 4.42
CA CYS A 456 21.78 17.04 3.37
C CYS A 456 21.37 17.95 2.20
N THR A 457 22.33 18.71 1.68
CA THR A 457 22.09 19.72 0.62
C THR A 457 21.60 19.10 -0.68
N ALA A 458 22.15 17.95 -1.09
CA ALA A 458 21.78 17.27 -2.32
C ALA A 458 20.28 16.89 -2.33
N CYS A 459 19.75 16.37 -1.21
CA CYS A 459 18.33 16.10 -1.08
C CYS A 459 17.52 17.41 -0.96
N ARG A 460 17.80 18.25 0.06
CA ARG A 460 17.01 19.47 0.37
C ARG A 460 16.86 20.42 -0.81
N LEU A 461 17.97 20.76 -1.48
CA LEU A 461 17.94 21.72 -2.60
C LEU A 461 17.77 21.01 -3.93
N GLY A 462 18.37 19.84 -4.12
CA GLY A 462 18.33 19.11 -5.38
C GLY A 462 16.92 18.63 -5.71
N THR A 463 16.21 18.00 -4.77
CA THR A 463 14.83 17.54 -5.02
C THR A 463 13.88 18.71 -5.29
N LYS A 464 14.02 19.82 -4.56
CA LYS A 464 13.27 21.05 -4.81
C LYS A 464 13.51 21.59 -6.21
N ARG A 465 14.76 21.66 -6.63
CA ARG A 465 15.12 22.15 -7.97
C ARG A 465 14.61 21.22 -9.05
N LEU A 466 14.71 19.93 -8.86
CA LEU A 466 14.17 18.93 -9.79
C LEU A 466 12.64 19.05 -9.92
N TYR A 467 11.94 19.27 -8.80
CA TYR A 467 10.48 19.54 -8.80
C TYR A 467 10.13 20.81 -9.59
N GLU A 468 10.88 21.90 -9.39
CA GLU A 468 10.70 23.14 -10.14
C GLU A 468 10.89 22.93 -11.65
N MET A 469 11.83 22.07 -12.06
CA MET A 469 12.05 21.72 -13.47
C MET A 469 10.86 20.92 -14.01
N LEU A 470 10.31 19.94 -13.28
CA LEU A 470 9.09 19.24 -13.68
C LEU A 470 7.87 20.17 -13.76
N CYS A 471 7.77 21.13 -12.86
CA CYS A 471 6.76 22.21 -12.95
C CYS A 471 6.91 23.03 -14.23
N LYS A 472 8.15 23.35 -14.66
CA LYS A 472 8.37 24.03 -15.96
C LYS A 472 7.90 23.16 -17.13
N VAL A 473 8.18 21.85 -17.11
CA VAL A 473 7.76 20.91 -18.16
C VAL A 473 6.24 20.85 -18.24
N THR A 474 5.55 20.60 -17.12
CA THR A 474 4.08 20.49 -17.08
C THR A 474 3.36 21.80 -17.40
N ASN A 475 4.05 22.95 -17.25
CA ASN A 475 3.56 24.27 -17.61
C ASN A 475 3.95 24.73 -19.03
N GLY A 476 4.67 23.89 -19.80
CA GLY A 476 5.11 24.20 -21.16
C GLY A 476 6.21 25.27 -21.27
N LYS A 477 6.90 25.57 -20.16
CA LYS A 477 7.95 26.59 -20.05
C LYS A 477 9.37 26.05 -20.15
N ALA A 478 9.53 24.73 -20.16
CA ALA A 478 10.84 24.07 -20.26
C ALA A 478 11.38 24.08 -21.69
N THR A 479 12.70 23.95 -21.81
CA THR A 479 13.46 23.77 -23.05
C THR A 479 13.99 22.34 -23.14
N MET A 480 14.52 21.94 -24.31
CA MET A 480 15.15 20.62 -24.47
C MET A 480 16.39 20.47 -23.58
N GLU A 481 17.17 21.55 -23.42
CA GLU A 481 18.32 21.59 -22.51
C GLU A 481 17.92 21.38 -21.04
N ASP A 482 16.72 21.83 -20.64
CA ASP A 482 16.21 21.55 -19.28
C ASP A 482 16.01 20.04 -19.04
N LEU A 483 15.70 19.23 -20.07
CA LEU A 483 15.57 17.78 -19.92
C LEU A 483 16.91 17.09 -19.63
N ASP A 484 17.98 17.51 -20.33
CA ASP A 484 19.33 16.98 -20.13
C ASP A 484 19.86 17.34 -18.75
N LYS A 485 19.69 18.61 -18.34
CA LYS A 485 20.01 19.09 -17.00
C LYS A 485 19.22 18.39 -15.90
N MET A 486 17.96 18.03 -16.17
CA MET A 486 17.11 17.28 -15.24
C MET A 486 17.66 15.87 -14.98
N GLU A 487 18.10 15.19 -16.03
CA GLU A 487 18.69 13.85 -15.94
C GLU A 487 20.03 13.88 -15.17
N GLU A 488 20.90 14.86 -15.47
CA GLU A 488 22.15 15.09 -14.75
C GLU A 488 21.92 15.37 -13.26
N LEU A 489 20.95 16.23 -12.93
CA LEU A 489 20.59 16.55 -11.55
C LEU A 489 20.05 15.34 -10.79
N CYS A 490 19.32 14.44 -11.46
CA CYS A 490 18.86 13.18 -10.86
C CYS A 490 20.02 12.33 -10.35
N TYR A 491 21.05 12.13 -11.16
CA TYR A 491 22.23 11.37 -10.75
C TYR A 491 23.00 12.09 -9.63
N TYR A 492 23.15 13.40 -9.69
CA TYR A 492 23.77 14.18 -8.62
C TYR A 492 23.05 13.98 -7.26
N ILE A 493 21.73 14.07 -7.25
CA ILE A 493 20.93 13.86 -6.02
C ILE A 493 21.12 12.44 -5.50
N LYS A 494 21.06 11.44 -6.38
CA LYS A 494 21.18 10.03 -6.05
C LYS A 494 22.52 9.71 -5.38
N ASP A 495 23.61 10.21 -5.94
CA ASP A 495 24.96 9.86 -5.52
C ASP A 495 25.45 10.66 -4.29
N ASN A 496 24.86 11.84 -4.03
CA ASN A 496 25.31 12.73 -2.97
C ASN A 496 24.34 12.86 -1.78
N SER A 497 23.22 12.13 -1.77
CA SER A 497 22.28 12.14 -0.65
C SER A 497 22.71 11.18 0.46
N LEU A 498 22.48 11.60 1.72
CA LEU A 498 22.91 10.86 2.91
C LEU A 498 22.15 9.54 3.12
N CYS A 499 20.85 9.51 2.84
CA CYS A 499 19.99 8.36 3.13
C CYS A 499 19.16 7.94 1.92
N GLY A 500 18.48 6.78 2.06
CA GLY A 500 17.66 6.17 1.02
C GLY A 500 16.58 7.10 0.44
N LEU A 501 16.00 8.02 1.26
CA LEU A 501 14.99 8.96 0.77
C LEU A 501 15.54 9.81 -0.40
N GLY A 502 16.66 10.50 -0.19
CA GLY A 502 17.24 11.33 -1.24
C GLY A 502 17.89 10.50 -2.36
N GLN A 503 18.50 9.35 -2.03
CA GLN A 503 19.13 8.45 -3.01
C GLN A 503 18.11 7.84 -3.99
N SER A 504 16.86 7.64 -3.56
CA SER A 504 15.81 7.06 -4.39
C SER A 504 14.83 8.08 -4.97
N ALA A 505 14.77 9.30 -4.44
CA ALA A 505 13.88 10.37 -4.91
C ALA A 505 13.88 10.60 -6.43
N PRO A 506 15.02 10.51 -7.16
CA PRO A 506 15.06 10.66 -8.60
C PRO A 506 14.51 9.47 -9.41
N ASN A 507 14.30 8.29 -8.79
CA ASN A 507 13.93 7.08 -9.52
C ASN A 507 12.63 7.21 -10.36
N PRO A 508 11.53 7.81 -9.84
CA PRO A 508 10.33 8.04 -10.65
C PRO A 508 10.61 8.92 -11.87
N VAL A 509 11.47 9.95 -11.72
CA VAL A 509 11.84 10.84 -12.82
C VAL A 509 12.70 10.11 -13.84
N LEU A 510 13.75 9.41 -13.40
CA LEU A 510 14.66 8.66 -14.29
C LEU A 510 13.92 7.56 -15.05
N SER A 511 13.04 6.80 -14.39
CA SER A 511 12.29 5.72 -15.05
C SER A 511 11.28 6.28 -16.06
N THR A 512 10.59 7.36 -15.77
CA THR A 512 9.66 8.00 -16.72
C THR A 512 10.41 8.70 -17.86
N LEU A 513 11.55 9.33 -17.63
CA LEU A 513 12.42 9.85 -18.70
C LEU A 513 12.92 8.73 -19.62
N LYS A 514 13.29 7.57 -19.06
CA LYS A 514 13.78 6.42 -19.82
C LYS A 514 12.69 5.83 -20.73
N TYR A 515 11.49 5.58 -20.19
CA TYR A 515 10.46 4.81 -20.89
C TYR A 515 9.40 5.66 -21.58
N PHE A 516 9.25 6.95 -21.23
CA PHE A 516 8.24 7.86 -21.75
C PHE A 516 8.84 9.19 -22.20
N ARG A 517 10.08 9.17 -22.71
CA ARG A 517 10.79 10.37 -23.17
C ARG A 517 9.99 11.18 -24.19
N GLU A 518 9.22 10.50 -25.05
CA GLU A 518 8.36 11.16 -26.04
C GLU A 518 7.26 12.03 -25.40
N GLU A 519 6.75 11.64 -24.22
CA GLU A 519 5.82 12.51 -23.50
C GLU A 519 6.51 13.78 -23.01
N TYR A 520 7.74 13.69 -22.49
CA TYR A 520 8.52 14.88 -22.11
C TYR A 520 8.79 15.78 -23.31
N ILE A 521 9.18 15.22 -24.44
CA ILE A 521 9.42 15.95 -25.69
C ILE A 521 8.12 16.65 -26.14
N ALA A 522 6.99 15.96 -26.11
CA ALA A 522 5.69 16.54 -26.46
C ALA A 522 5.32 17.75 -25.55
N HIS A 523 5.61 17.66 -24.24
CA HIS A 523 5.39 18.76 -23.30
C HIS A 523 6.32 19.96 -23.60
N VAL A 524 7.59 19.68 -23.90
CA VAL A 524 8.62 20.71 -24.05
C VAL A 524 8.62 21.32 -25.44
N ARG A 525 8.69 20.51 -26.50
CA ARG A 525 8.78 20.95 -27.89
C ARG A 525 7.41 21.30 -28.47
N ASP A 526 6.44 20.37 -28.32
CA ASP A 526 5.14 20.48 -29.00
C ASP A 526 4.11 21.22 -28.14
N LYS A 527 4.47 21.60 -26.92
CA LYS A 527 3.60 22.31 -25.94
C LYS A 527 2.25 21.61 -25.76
N ARG A 528 2.24 20.28 -25.74
CA ARG A 528 1.05 19.43 -25.67
C ARG A 528 1.24 18.33 -24.63
N CYS A 529 0.22 18.10 -23.82
CA CYS A 529 0.16 16.94 -22.93
C CYS A 529 -0.60 15.80 -23.63
N PRO A 530 0.04 14.68 -24.02
CA PRO A 530 -0.65 13.60 -24.74
C PRO A 530 -1.83 13.01 -23.99
N ALA A 531 -1.73 12.86 -22.66
CA ALA A 531 -2.80 12.39 -21.78
C ALA A 531 -3.84 13.47 -21.44
N GLY A 532 -3.61 14.73 -21.85
CA GLY A 532 -4.51 15.85 -21.56
C GLY A 532 -4.71 16.12 -20.06
N VAL A 533 -3.71 15.92 -19.21
CA VAL A 533 -3.75 16.13 -17.75
C VAL A 533 -3.21 17.51 -17.39
N CYS A 534 -2.09 17.92 -18.00
CA CYS A 534 -1.39 19.17 -17.67
C CYS A 534 -2.17 20.38 -18.15
N LYS A 535 -2.88 21.06 -17.24
CA LYS A 535 -3.83 22.16 -17.55
C LYS A 535 -3.28 23.23 -18.47
N ASN A 536 -2.02 23.62 -18.31
CA ASN A 536 -1.40 24.67 -19.12
C ASN A 536 -1.08 24.22 -20.56
N LEU A 537 -1.09 22.91 -20.82
CA LEU A 537 -0.81 22.32 -22.14
C LEU A 537 -2.07 21.74 -22.81
N ILE A 538 -3.25 21.96 -22.22
CA ILE A 538 -4.53 21.58 -22.80
C ILE A 538 -5.05 22.79 -23.58
N ASN A 539 -5.48 22.55 -24.81
CA ASN A 539 -6.26 23.51 -25.56
C ASN A 539 -7.62 22.90 -25.90
N PHE A 540 -8.67 23.70 -25.79
CA PHE A 540 -9.99 23.31 -26.23
C PHE A 540 -10.24 23.85 -27.62
N HIS A 541 -10.74 23.00 -28.50
CA HIS A 541 -11.10 23.35 -29.85
C HIS A 541 -12.56 23.00 -30.11
N ILE A 542 -13.26 23.80 -30.89
CA ILE A 542 -14.63 23.47 -31.31
C ILE A 542 -14.57 22.98 -32.75
N ASP A 543 -14.96 21.74 -32.98
CA ASP A 543 -15.07 21.16 -34.32
C ASP A 543 -16.21 21.87 -35.10
N PRO A 544 -15.89 22.60 -36.18
CA PRO A 544 -16.90 23.32 -36.94
C PRO A 544 -17.97 22.41 -37.56
N ASN A 545 -17.59 21.14 -37.87
CA ASN A 545 -18.50 20.18 -38.49
C ASN A 545 -19.55 19.68 -37.50
N LYS A 546 -19.18 19.49 -36.24
CA LYS A 546 -20.07 19.03 -35.15
C LYS A 546 -20.85 20.19 -34.53
N CYS A 547 -20.31 21.40 -34.55
CA CYS A 547 -20.92 22.57 -33.93
C CYS A 547 -22.18 23.04 -34.70
N ILE A 548 -23.30 23.22 -34.00
CA ILE A 548 -24.55 23.73 -34.56
C ILE A 548 -24.83 25.21 -34.20
N GLY A 549 -23.89 25.89 -33.54
CA GLY A 549 -24.05 27.29 -33.18
C GLY A 549 -25.00 27.61 -32.03
N CYS A 550 -25.36 26.62 -31.17
CA CYS A 550 -26.38 26.79 -30.10
C CYS A 550 -25.95 27.69 -28.93
N LYS A 551 -24.71 28.13 -28.85
CA LYS A 551 -24.14 29.01 -27.83
C LYS A 551 -24.18 28.52 -26.38
N MET A 552 -24.50 27.25 -26.13
CA MET A 552 -24.52 26.67 -24.75
C MET A 552 -23.15 26.81 -24.09
N CYS A 553 -22.08 26.44 -24.80
CA CYS A 553 -20.71 26.53 -24.31
C CYS A 553 -20.27 28.01 -24.05
N ALA A 554 -20.73 28.97 -24.87
CA ALA A 554 -20.43 30.37 -24.66
C ALA A 554 -21.13 30.95 -23.42
N ARG A 555 -22.40 30.58 -23.17
CA ARG A 555 -23.15 30.99 -21.96
C ARG A 555 -22.56 30.42 -20.68
N GLY A 556 -21.99 29.21 -20.75
CA GLY A 556 -21.33 28.55 -19.61
C GLY A 556 -19.86 28.98 -19.44
N CYS A 557 -19.30 29.83 -20.26
CA CYS A 557 -17.91 30.24 -20.17
C CYS A 557 -17.72 31.33 -19.10
N PRO A 558 -16.97 31.08 -18.01
CA PRO A 558 -16.83 32.03 -16.90
C PRO A 558 -16.02 33.29 -17.28
N VAL A 559 -15.28 33.25 -18.39
CA VAL A 559 -14.39 34.34 -18.84
C VAL A 559 -14.75 34.84 -20.23
N ASP A 560 -15.91 34.49 -20.74
CA ASP A 560 -16.40 34.93 -22.07
C ASP A 560 -15.39 34.71 -23.22
N ALA A 561 -14.68 33.58 -23.18
CA ALA A 561 -13.65 33.21 -24.17
C ALA A 561 -14.22 32.55 -25.43
N ILE A 562 -15.54 32.31 -25.53
CA ILE A 562 -16.14 31.56 -26.63
C ILE A 562 -17.10 32.48 -27.41
N LYS A 563 -16.77 32.70 -28.70
CA LYS A 563 -17.52 33.61 -29.56
C LYS A 563 -17.94 32.94 -30.89
N PRO A 564 -19.08 33.34 -31.47
CA PRO A 564 -19.43 32.88 -32.80
C PRO A 564 -18.50 33.47 -33.86
N GLN A 565 -18.19 32.70 -34.89
CA GLN A 565 -17.55 33.17 -36.09
C GLN A 565 -18.52 34.01 -36.95
N THR A 566 -17.96 34.77 -37.90
CA THR A 566 -18.75 35.54 -38.87
C THR A 566 -19.28 34.67 -39.99
N GLU A 567 -18.57 33.58 -40.34
CA GLU A 567 -18.91 32.69 -41.43
C GLU A 567 -19.77 31.51 -40.97
N VAL A 568 -20.76 31.16 -41.79
CA VAL A 568 -21.63 29.98 -41.59
C VAL A 568 -21.13 28.84 -42.48
N MET A 569 -20.86 27.69 -41.92
CA MET A 569 -20.43 26.53 -42.70
C MET A 569 -21.54 26.04 -43.66
N PRO A 570 -21.18 25.53 -44.85
CA PRO A 570 -22.14 24.97 -45.81
C PRO A 570 -23.08 23.94 -45.12
N GLY A 571 -24.39 24.11 -45.33
CA GLY A 571 -25.42 23.25 -44.72
C GLY A 571 -25.78 23.54 -43.28
N LYS A 572 -25.18 24.52 -42.61
CA LYS A 572 -25.50 24.97 -41.25
C LYS A 572 -26.40 26.19 -41.25
N LYS A 573 -27.23 26.35 -40.20
CA LYS A 573 -28.14 27.50 -40.05
C LYS A 573 -27.51 28.64 -39.24
N LEU A 574 -26.53 28.35 -38.40
CA LEU A 574 -25.88 29.28 -37.49
C LEU A 574 -24.35 29.15 -37.60
N PRO A 575 -23.61 30.27 -37.35
CA PRO A 575 -22.16 30.20 -37.33
C PRO A 575 -21.67 29.31 -36.20
N TYR A 576 -20.59 28.56 -36.43
CA TYR A 576 -19.93 27.83 -35.40
C TYR A 576 -19.20 28.76 -34.41
N LEU A 577 -18.86 28.21 -33.24
CA LEU A 577 -18.16 28.99 -32.22
C LEU A 577 -16.67 28.67 -32.22
N VAL A 578 -15.86 29.60 -31.76
CA VAL A 578 -14.41 29.44 -31.53
C VAL A 578 -14.05 29.86 -30.13
N ILE A 579 -12.99 29.26 -29.62
CA ILE A 579 -12.45 29.54 -28.29
C ILE A 579 -11.23 30.46 -28.47
N ASP A 580 -11.28 31.62 -27.83
CA ASP A 580 -10.12 32.50 -27.68
C ASP A 580 -9.18 31.86 -26.64
N THR A 581 -8.11 31.25 -27.14
CA THR A 581 -7.12 30.54 -26.30
C THR A 581 -6.36 31.45 -25.35
N ALA A 582 -6.26 32.75 -25.66
CA ALA A 582 -5.61 33.73 -24.80
C ALA A 582 -6.46 34.08 -23.55
N LYS A 583 -7.79 34.07 -23.70
CA LYS A 583 -8.74 34.32 -22.61
C LYS A 583 -9.15 33.04 -21.84
N CYS A 584 -8.99 31.88 -22.48
CA CYS A 584 -9.46 30.62 -21.95
C CYS A 584 -8.70 30.21 -20.68
N VAL A 585 -9.40 30.13 -19.55
CA VAL A 585 -8.86 29.62 -18.27
C VAL A 585 -8.84 28.09 -18.16
N LYS A 586 -9.14 27.37 -19.24
CA LYS A 586 -9.04 25.93 -19.38
C LYS A 586 -9.87 25.12 -18.35
N CYS A 587 -10.99 25.64 -17.89
CA CYS A 587 -11.86 25.01 -16.88
C CYS A 587 -12.62 23.77 -17.39
N GLY A 588 -12.73 23.55 -18.70
CA GLY A 588 -13.40 22.38 -19.29
C GLY A 588 -14.93 22.44 -19.34
N ASN A 589 -15.58 23.43 -18.75
CA ASN A 589 -17.05 23.52 -18.70
C ASN A 589 -17.71 23.48 -20.08
N CYS A 590 -17.06 24.03 -21.11
CA CYS A 590 -17.55 23.99 -22.49
C CYS A 590 -17.68 22.55 -23.03
N VAL A 591 -16.84 21.62 -22.60
CA VAL A 591 -16.94 20.20 -22.97
C VAL A 591 -18.17 19.57 -22.32
N THR A 592 -18.37 19.82 -21.02
CA THR A 592 -19.46 19.23 -20.23
C THR A 592 -20.84 19.66 -20.72
N VAL A 593 -21.00 20.94 -21.09
CA VAL A 593 -22.29 21.49 -21.53
C VAL A 593 -22.60 21.25 -23.00
N CYS A 594 -21.64 20.76 -23.81
CA CYS A 594 -21.84 20.53 -25.23
C CYS A 594 -22.54 19.21 -25.52
N LYS A 595 -23.85 19.21 -25.71
CA LYS A 595 -24.65 18.01 -26.06
C LYS A 595 -24.30 17.41 -27.44
N PHE A 596 -23.57 18.14 -28.28
CA PHE A 596 -23.18 17.70 -29.64
C PHE A 596 -21.74 17.19 -29.70
N HIS A 597 -21.05 17.09 -28.57
CA HIS A 597 -19.66 16.66 -28.49
C HIS A 597 -18.75 17.38 -29.49
N ALA A 598 -19.07 18.67 -29.77
CA ALA A 598 -18.31 19.48 -30.70
C ALA A 598 -17.06 20.12 -30.08
N VAL A 599 -16.93 20.13 -28.75
CA VAL A 599 -15.75 20.66 -28.06
C VAL A 599 -14.78 19.52 -27.80
N GLU A 600 -13.62 19.61 -28.40
CA GLU A 600 -12.54 18.62 -28.28
C GLU A 600 -11.40 19.19 -27.45
N LYS A 601 -10.78 18.32 -26.69
CA LYS A 601 -9.58 18.59 -25.89
C LYS A 601 -8.36 18.20 -26.75
N LYS A 602 -7.48 19.15 -27.05
CA LYS A 602 -6.25 18.93 -27.84
C LYS A 602 -5.02 19.31 -27.04
#